data_89ec30d989f2a85242cc5a0f03c29741
#
_entry.id   89ec30d989f2a85242cc5a0f03c29741
#
_cell.length_a   1.000
_cell.length_b   1.000
_cell.length_c   1.000
_cell.angle_alpha   90.00
_cell.angle_beta   90.00
_cell.angle_gamma   90.00
#
_symmetry.space_group_name_H-M   'P 1'
#
loop_
_entity.id
_entity.type
_entity.pdbx_description
1 polymer ?
#
loop_
_entity_poly.entity_id
_entity_poly.type
_entity_poly.pdbx_seq_one_letter_code
_entity_poly.pdbx_strand_id
1 'polypeptide(L)'
;MSEHRYSTVVRWTGNLGSGTSGYRTYSRNHVIQFSGKPDLAGSSDIAPLTDRTRYNPDELLVASLSACHMLWYLHLCAIHDVVVSEYTDEATGVMQTDADGGGRFVQVTLHPQVAILQGDEQRAIDLHTEAHRKCFIANSVNFPVEHQPIIRSAVRPTTVPP
;
A
#
# COMPACT_ATOMS: atom_id res chain seq x y z
N MET A 1 -18.20 -18.17 8.38
CA MET A 1 -16.98 -17.47 7.93
C MET A 1 -16.85 -17.75 6.44
N SER A 2 -16.60 -16.74 5.61
CA SER A 2 -16.34 -16.91 4.16
C SER A 2 -14.83 -17.04 3.93
N GLU A 3 -14.44 -17.95 3.05
CA GLU A 3 -13.04 -18.15 2.64
C GLU A 3 -12.82 -17.45 1.29
N HIS A 4 -11.73 -16.68 1.16
CA HIS A 4 -11.30 -16.05 -0.08
C HIS A 4 -9.89 -16.52 -0.42
N ARG A 5 -9.66 -16.90 -1.69
CA ARG A 5 -8.36 -17.39 -2.16
C ARG A 5 -7.78 -16.42 -3.18
N TYR A 6 -6.50 -16.11 -3.04
CA TYR A 6 -5.74 -15.26 -3.93
C TYR A 6 -4.55 -16.03 -4.47
N SER A 7 -4.21 -15.79 -5.73
CA SER A 7 -3.04 -16.40 -6.37
C SER A 7 -2.30 -15.40 -7.24
N THR A 8 -1.00 -15.54 -7.29
CA THR A 8 -0.12 -14.77 -8.15
C THR A 8 1.02 -15.68 -8.65
N VAL A 9 1.62 -15.32 -9.78
CA VAL A 9 2.82 -15.97 -10.31
C VAL A 9 3.95 -14.96 -10.31
N VAL A 10 5.08 -15.29 -9.69
CA VAL A 10 6.30 -14.48 -9.74
C VAL A 10 7.31 -15.21 -10.63
N ARG A 11 7.76 -14.53 -11.70
CA ARG A 11 8.74 -15.07 -12.64
C ARG A 11 9.97 -14.20 -12.67
N TRP A 12 11.12 -14.77 -12.31
CA TRP A 12 12.40 -14.11 -12.48
C TRP A 12 12.75 -13.97 -13.97
N THR A 13 13.12 -12.78 -14.40
CA THR A 13 13.47 -12.42 -15.76
C THR A 13 14.90 -11.89 -15.90
N GLY A 14 15.67 -11.98 -14.82
CA GLY A 14 17.01 -11.39 -14.70
C GLY A 14 18.17 -12.31 -15.07
N ASN A 15 17.92 -13.45 -15.75
CA ASN A 15 19.00 -14.30 -16.22
C ASN A 15 19.74 -13.65 -17.42
N LEU A 16 21.00 -13.33 -17.23
CA LEU A 16 21.87 -12.71 -18.24
C LEU A 16 22.73 -13.75 -19.01
N GLY A 17 22.35 -15.04 -18.93
CA GLY A 17 23.01 -16.13 -19.67
C GLY A 17 23.77 -17.13 -18.78
N SER A 18 24.21 -16.74 -17.60
CA SER A 18 24.95 -17.60 -16.64
C SER A 18 24.18 -17.93 -15.36
N GLY A 19 22.88 -17.57 -15.31
CA GLY A 19 22.06 -17.77 -14.12
C GLY A 19 22.65 -17.06 -12.90
N THR A 20 22.55 -17.69 -11.74
CA THR A 20 23.05 -17.17 -10.46
C THR A 20 24.48 -17.62 -10.17
N SER A 21 25.35 -17.79 -11.20
CA SER A 21 26.73 -18.26 -11.04
C SER A 21 27.63 -17.31 -10.22
N GLY A 22 27.19 -16.08 -9.98
CA GLY A 22 27.85 -15.11 -9.11
C GLY A 22 26.90 -14.01 -8.71
N TYR A 23 27.16 -13.33 -7.60
CA TYR A 23 26.28 -12.30 -7.04
C TYR A 23 26.04 -11.12 -8.00
N ARG A 24 26.96 -10.87 -8.94
CA ARG A 24 26.90 -9.79 -9.94
C ARG A 24 26.64 -10.27 -11.38
N THR A 25 26.23 -11.52 -11.58
CA THR A 25 26.05 -12.10 -12.92
C THR A 25 24.59 -12.17 -13.37
N TYR A 26 23.65 -11.71 -12.54
CA TYR A 26 22.22 -11.69 -12.85
C TYR A 26 21.53 -10.43 -12.34
N SER A 27 20.46 -10.00 -12.97
CA SER A 27 19.63 -8.91 -12.46
C SER A 27 18.52 -9.45 -11.53
N ARG A 28 17.96 -8.56 -10.71
CA ARG A 28 16.86 -8.84 -9.78
C ARG A 28 15.49 -8.63 -10.41
N ASN A 29 15.47 -8.36 -11.71
CA ASN A 29 14.25 -8.13 -12.45
C ASN A 29 13.37 -9.37 -12.47
N HIS A 30 12.09 -9.15 -12.21
CA HIS A 30 11.06 -10.18 -12.22
C HIS A 30 9.74 -9.57 -12.70
N VAL A 31 8.76 -10.41 -12.93
CA VAL A 31 7.41 -10.03 -13.29
C VAL A 31 6.46 -10.70 -12.31
N ILE A 32 5.51 -9.94 -11.78
CA ILE A 32 4.42 -10.44 -10.95
C ILE A 32 3.16 -10.44 -11.81
N GLN A 33 2.53 -11.60 -11.93
CA GLN A 33 1.37 -11.82 -12.80
C GLN A 33 0.14 -12.14 -11.95
N PHE A 34 -0.96 -11.51 -12.29
CA PHE A 34 -2.26 -11.74 -11.71
C PHE A 34 -3.23 -12.11 -12.82
N SER A 35 -4.09 -13.09 -12.57
CA SER A 35 -5.08 -13.50 -13.59
C SER A 35 -5.99 -12.34 -13.99
N GLY A 36 -6.06 -12.04 -15.28
CA GLY A 36 -6.92 -11.00 -15.85
C GLY A 36 -6.49 -9.55 -15.55
N LYS A 37 -5.24 -9.32 -15.13
CA LYS A 37 -4.70 -7.99 -14.84
C LYS A 37 -3.38 -7.77 -15.59
N PRO A 38 -2.95 -6.51 -15.81
CA PRO A 38 -1.63 -6.20 -16.32
C PRO A 38 -0.51 -6.76 -15.45
N ASP A 39 0.57 -7.18 -16.08
CA ASP A 39 1.78 -7.62 -15.40
C ASP A 39 2.42 -6.45 -14.64
N LEU A 40 2.96 -6.73 -13.45
CA LEU A 40 3.70 -5.77 -12.64
C LEU A 40 5.19 -6.07 -12.76
N ALA A 41 5.96 -5.10 -13.23
CA ALA A 41 7.41 -5.21 -13.34
C ALA A 41 8.06 -4.97 -11.97
N GLY A 42 8.80 -5.95 -11.47
CA GLY A 42 9.48 -5.89 -10.16
C GLY A 42 11.00 -5.99 -10.26
N SER A 43 11.68 -5.46 -9.25
CA SER A 43 13.11 -5.58 -9.00
C SER A 43 13.41 -5.45 -7.51
N SER A 44 14.68 -5.38 -7.12
CA SER A 44 15.15 -4.97 -5.79
C SER A 44 15.69 -3.54 -5.87
N ASP A 45 15.88 -2.87 -4.74
CA ASP A 45 16.48 -1.54 -4.64
C ASP A 45 17.88 -1.53 -3.99
N ILE A 46 18.24 -2.59 -3.26
CA ILE A 46 19.47 -2.65 -2.44
C ILE A 46 20.56 -3.57 -2.99
N ALA A 47 20.29 -4.35 -4.03
CA ALA A 47 21.23 -5.31 -4.59
C ALA A 47 21.92 -4.80 -5.86
N PRO A 48 23.08 -5.33 -6.30
CA PRO A 48 23.66 -5.06 -7.60
C PRO A 48 22.71 -5.45 -8.74
N LEU A 49 22.80 -4.74 -9.88
CA LEU A 49 21.97 -4.96 -11.06
C LEU A 49 20.47 -4.91 -10.77
N THR A 50 20.08 -3.88 -10.02
CA THR A 50 18.68 -3.53 -9.77
C THR A 50 18.20 -2.53 -10.83
N ASP A 51 16.90 -2.51 -11.03
CA ASP A 51 16.20 -1.51 -11.85
C ASP A 51 15.22 -0.74 -10.94
N ARG A 52 15.62 0.45 -10.52
CA ARG A 52 14.83 1.30 -9.62
C ARG A 52 13.59 1.92 -10.26
N THR A 53 13.36 1.69 -11.55
CA THR A 53 12.11 2.07 -12.22
C THR A 53 11.01 1.01 -12.05
N ARG A 54 11.34 -0.12 -11.40
CA ARG A 54 10.44 -1.23 -11.12
C ARG A 54 10.09 -1.25 -9.63
N TYR A 55 8.94 -1.79 -9.33
CA TYR A 55 8.46 -1.93 -7.95
C TYR A 55 9.29 -2.93 -7.17
N ASN A 56 9.61 -2.61 -5.92
CA ASN A 56 10.20 -3.60 -5.02
C ASN A 56 9.13 -4.20 -4.08
N PRO A 57 9.37 -5.36 -3.47
CA PRO A 57 8.42 -6.01 -2.57
C PRO A 57 8.06 -5.17 -1.33
N ASP A 58 9.00 -4.37 -0.85
CA ASP A 58 8.84 -3.57 0.37
C ASP A 58 7.87 -2.42 0.13
N GLU A 59 8.01 -1.72 -1.00
CA GLU A 59 7.04 -0.70 -1.46
C GLU A 59 5.65 -1.29 -1.67
N LEU A 60 5.57 -2.49 -2.24
CA LEU A 60 4.29 -3.16 -2.47
C LEU A 60 3.60 -3.53 -1.15
N LEU A 61 4.34 -3.91 -0.11
CA LEU A 61 3.79 -4.18 1.21
C LEU A 61 3.20 -2.91 1.83
N VAL A 62 3.95 -1.80 1.81
CA VAL A 62 3.47 -0.50 2.31
C VAL A 62 2.25 -0.03 1.51
N ALA A 63 2.29 -0.12 0.18
CA ALA A 63 1.16 0.24 -0.68
C ALA A 63 -0.09 -0.61 -0.41
N SER A 64 0.08 -1.91 -0.12
CA SER A 64 -1.04 -2.80 0.20
C SER A 64 -1.72 -2.44 1.52
N LEU A 65 -0.95 -2.03 2.54
CA LEU A 65 -1.45 -1.55 3.82
C LEU A 65 -2.26 -0.27 3.64
N SER A 66 -1.70 0.72 2.94
CA SER A 66 -2.35 1.98 2.63
C SER A 66 -3.65 1.79 1.83
N ALA A 67 -3.61 1.03 0.75
CA ALA A 67 -4.77 0.78 -0.09
C ALA A 67 -5.89 0.03 0.65
N CYS A 68 -5.55 -0.98 1.46
CA CYS A 68 -6.54 -1.71 2.25
C CYS A 68 -7.22 -0.81 3.29
N HIS A 69 -6.45 0.04 3.97
CA HIS A 69 -6.98 1.02 4.92
C HIS A 69 -7.92 2.01 4.21
N MET A 70 -7.50 2.60 3.09
CA MET A 70 -8.31 3.51 2.28
C MET A 70 -9.66 2.89 1.90
N LEU A 71 -9.66 1.67 1.38
CA LEU A 71 -10.89 1.00 0.94
C LEU A 71 -11.87 0.78 2.10
N TRP A 72 -11.39 0.38 3.27
CA TRP A 72 -12.23 0.26 4.47
C TRP A 72 -12.73 1.62 4.94
N TYR A 73 -11.87 2.65 4.94
CA TYR A 73 -12.24 3.99 5.33
C TYR A 73 -13.35 4.57 4.44
N LEU A 74 -13.19 4.51 3.12
CA LEU A 74 -14.19 4.99 2.17
C LEU A 74 -15.54 4.25 2.32
N HIS A 75 -15.50 2.93 2.55
CA HIS A 75 -16.70 2.16 2.83
C HIS A 75 -17.40 2.64 4.10
N LEU A 76 -16.66 2.83 5.19
CA LEU A 76 -17.21 3.29 6.46
C LEU A 76 -17.76 4.72 6.35
N CYS A 77 -17.07 5.62 5.66
CA CYS A 77 -17.56 6.96 5.39
C CYS A 77 -18.92 6.92 4.68
N ALA A 78 -19.05 6.10 3.64
CA ALA A 78 -20.28 6.00 2.87
C ALA A 78 -21.48 5.51 3.69
N ILE A 79 -21.29 4.60 4.65
CA ILE A 79 -22.37 4.08 5.51
C ILE A 79 -22.63 4.93 6.77
N HIS A 80 -21.80 5.95 7.01
CA HIS A 80 -21.94 6.88 8.15
C HIS A 80 -22.16 8.33 7.70
N ASP A 81 -22.66 8.55 6.49
CA ASP A 81 -23.04 9.86 5.95
C ASP A 81 -21.88 10.88 5.90
N VAL A 82 -20.65 10.41 5.80
CA VAL A 82 -19.46 11.20 5.52
C VAL A 82 -19.16 11.15 4.02
N VAL A 83 -19.25 12.28 3.33
CA VAL A 83 -19.01 12.34 1.88
C VAL A 83 -17.58 12.77 1.61
N VAL A 84 -16.73 11.82 1.24
CA VAL A 84 -15.34 12.06 0.87
C VAL A 84 -15.25 12.46 -0.60
N SER A 85 -14.53 13.52 -0.93
CA SER A 85 -14.24 13.95 -2.30
C SER A 85 -12.82 13.65 -2.75
N GLU A 86 -11.86 13.63 -1.81
CA GLU A 86 -10.46 13.36 -2.10
C GLU A 86 -9.86 12.53 -0.97
N TYR A 87 -8.96 11.62 -1.34
CA TYR A 87 -8.15 10.85 -0.41
C TYR A 87 -6.75 10.65 -1.00
N THR A 88 -5.75 11.00 -0.24
CA THR A 88 -4.34 10.71 -0.56
C THR A 88 -3.66 10.21 0.70
N ASP A 89 -2.77 9.23 0.58
CA ASP A 89 -2.00 8.71 1.71
C ASP A 89 -0.52 8.64 1.32
N GLU A 90 0.32 9.35 2.03
CA GLU A 90 1.79 9.32 1.88
C GLU A 90 2.37 8.36 2.93
N ALA A 91 2.03 7.08 2.81
CA ALA A 91 2.44 6.04 3.74
C ALA A 91 3.96 5.86 3.78
N THR A 92 4.51 5.66 4.98
CA THR A 92 5.93 5.40 5.20
C THR A 92 6.15 4.10 5.96
N GLY A 93 7.18 3.34 5.57
CA GLY A 93 7.58 2.11 6.25
C GLY A 93 9.03 2.20 6.74
N VAL A 94 9.30 1.69 7.93
CA VAL A 94 10.64 1.58 8.50
C VAL A 94 11.03 0.12 8.58
N MET A 95 12.14 -0.23 7.91
CA MET A 95 12.75 -1.55 7.94
C MET A 95 14.06 -1.49 8.70
N GLN A 96 14.34 -2.52 9.49
CA GLN A 96 15.64 -2.76 10.08
C GLN A 96 16.28 -3.98 9.43
N THR A 97 17.58 -3.88 9.14
CA THR A 97 18.38 -4.99 8.61
C THR A 97 19.29 -5.53 9.70
N ASP A 98 19.40 -6.85 9.75
CA ASP A 98 20.28 -7.54 10.67
C ASP A 98 21.70 -7.69 10.09
N ALA A 99 22.69 -8.02 10.92
CA ALA A 99 24.10 -8.12 10.52
C ALA A 99 24.36 -9.24 9.49
N ASP A 100 23.50 -10.23 9.41
CA ASP A 100 23.56 -11.33 8.45
C ASP A 100 22.90 -11.01 7.09
N GLY A 101 22.34 -9.80 6.96
CA GLY A 101 21.64 -9.33 5.73
C GLY A 101 20.15 -9.66 5.69
N GLY A 102 19.60 -10.27 6.74
CA GLY A 102 18.16 -10.38 6.96
C GLY A 102 17.55 -9.04 7.40
N GLY A 103 16.24 -9.02 7.62
CA GLY A 103 15.58 -7.83 8.13
C GLY A 103 14.06 -7.96 8.19
N ARG A 104 13.42 -6.93 8.73
CA ARG A 104 11.96 -6.87 8.86
C ARG A 104 11.48 -5.44 8.96
N PHE A 105 10.23 -5.21 8.58
CA PHE A 105 9.54 -4.00 8.97
C PHE A 105 9.37 -3.93 10.48
N VAL A 106 9.64 -2.76 11.05
CA VAL A 106 9.42 -2.48 12.47
C VAL A 106 8.25 -1.56 12.69
N GLN A 107 7.84 -0.81 11.65
CA GLN A 107 6.69 0.08 11.69
C GLN A 107 6.26 0.47 10.26
N VAL A 108 4.96 0.68 10.06
CA VAL A 108 4.39 1.42 8.93
C VAL A 108 3.47 2.50 9.50
N THR A 109 3.58 3.73 8.98
CA THR A 109 2.71 4.84 9.35
C THR A 109 1.98 5.34 8.10
N LEU A 110 0.65 5.36 8.17
CA LEU A 110 -0.24 5.93 7.16
C LEU A 110 -0.47 7.40 7.48
N HIS A 111 -0.44 8.26 6.46
CA HIS A 111 -0.68 9.71 6.58
C HIS A 111 -1.85 10.16 5.68
N PRO A 112 -3.08 9.66 5.92
CA PRO A 112 -4.23 9.98 5.09
C PRO A 112 -4.54 11.48 5.14
N GLN A 113 -4.67 12.10 3.97
CA GLN A 113 -5.18 13.44 3.78
C GLN A 113 -6.53 13.32 3.06
N VAL A 114 -7.59 13.75 3.74
CA VAL A 114 -8.96 13.52 3.29
C VAL A 114 -9.70 14.85 3.18
N ALA A 115 -10.35 15.08 2.05
CA ALA A 115 -11.29 16.17 1.88
C ALA A 115 -12.73 15.64 1.94
N ILE A 116 -13.57 16.24 2.78
CA ILE A 116 -14.98 15.89 2.91
C ILE A 116 -15.88 17.03 2.45
N LEU A 117 -16.93 16.69 1.70
CA LEU A 117 -17.98 17.62 1.26
C LEU A 117 -19.14 17.71 2.26
N GLN A 118 -19.29 16.70 3.09
CA GLN A 118 -20.38 16.60 4.07
C GLN A 118 -19.97 15.61 5.17
N GLY A 119 -20.49 15.82 6.37
CA GLY A 119 -20.28 15.00 7.54
C GLY A 119 -19.54 15.74 8.64
N ASP A 120 -19.43 15.11 9.79
CA ASP A 120 -18.72 15.63 10.95
C ASP A 120 -17.23 15.25 10.86
N GLU A 121 -16.33 16.22 11.08
CA GLU A 121 -14.87 16.00 10.96
C GLU A 121 -14.36 15.04 12.03
N GLN A 122 -14.89 15.13 13.26
CA GLN A 122 -14.47 14.21 14.33
C GLN A 122 -14.90 12.78 14.01
N ARG A 123 -16.11 12.60 13.47
CA ARG A 123 -16.58 11.29 12.99
C ARG A 123 -15.69 10.77 11.86
N ALA A 124 -15.30 11.63 10.92
CA ALA A 124 -14.38 11.25 9.85
C ALA A 124 -13.01 10.79 10.39
N ILE A 125 -12.49 11.43 11.45
CA ILE A 125 -11.27 11.00 12.14
C ILE A 125 -11.47 9.63 12.80
N ASP A 126 -12.56 9.45 13.56
CA ASP A 126 -12.84 8.21 14.31
C ASP A 126 -12.98 6.99 13.37
N LEU A 127 -13.51 7.20 12.16
CA LEU A 127 -13.64 6.16 11.14
C LEU A 127 -12.30 5.58 10.68
N HIS A 128 -11.19 6.30 10.81
CA HIS A 128 -9.86 5.73 10.55
C HIS A 128 -9.49 4.63 11.56
N THR A 129 -9.85 4.80 12.82
CA THR A 129 -9.65 3.76 13.85
C THR A 129 -10.49 2.51 13.55
N GLU A 130 -11.73 2.70 13.10
CA GLU A 130 -12.59 1.59 12.69
C GLU A 130 -12.04 0.89 11.42
N ALA A 131 -11.58 1.65 10.44
CA ALA A 131 -10.95 1.13 9.21
C ALA A 131 -9.70 0.32 9.52
N HIS A 132 -8.83 0.82 10.41
CA HIS A 132 -7.64 0.11 10.84
C HIS A 132 -7.99 -1.26 11.44
N ARG A 133 -8.95 -1.32 12.35
CA ARG A 133 -9.40 -2.57 12.98
C ARG A 133 -9.94 -3.60 11.95
N LYS A 134 -10.51 -3.13 10.85
CA LYS A 134 -11.09 -3.96 9.78
C LYS A 134 -10.13 -4.28 8.63
N CYS A 135 -9.00 -3.59 8.56
CA CYS A 135 -8.03 -3.76 7.48
C CYS A 135 -7.42 -5.16 7.51
N PHE A 136 -7.70 -5.97 6.50
CA PHE A 136 -7.20 -7.35 6.44
C PHE A 136 -5.68 -7.42 6.42
N ILE A 137 -5.03 -6.51 5.69
CA ILE A 137 -3.56 -6.50 5.55
C ILE A 137 -2.92 -6.08 6.88
N ALA A 138 -3.44 -5.05 7.56
CA ALA A 138 -2.93 -4.65 8.88
C ALA A 138 -3.08 -5.77 9.92
N ASN A 139 -4.18 -6.53 9.86
CA ASN A 139 -4.39 -7.68 10.74
C ASN A 139 -3.53 -8.92 10.37
N SER A 140 -2.79 -8.87 9.27
CA SER A 140 -1.96 -9.97 8.76
C SER A 140 -0.46 -9.76 8.95
N VAL A 141 -0.05 -8.63 9.51
CA VAL A 141 1.35 -8.31 9.82
C VAL A 141 1.58 -8.30 11.34
N ASN A 142 2.84 -8.44 11.77
CA ASN A 142 3.21 -8.52 13.18
C ASN A 142 4.00 -7.32 13.70
N PHE A 143 4.05 -6.24 12.92
CA PHE A 143 4.63 -4.96 13.31
C PHE A 143 3.52 -3.91 13.44
N PRO A 144 3.74 -2.80 14.19
CA PRO A 144 2.77 -1.72 14.32
C PRO A 144 2.46 -1.06 12.98
N VAL A 145 1.15 -0.87 12.72
CA VAL A 145 0.66 -0.03 11.62
C VAL A 145 -0.11 1.12 12.25
N GLU A 146 0.45 2.31 12.18
CA GLU A 146 -0.15 3.53 12.71
C GLU A 146 -0.86 4.34 11.63
N HIS A 147 -1.73 5.27 12.02
CA HIS A 147 -2.37 6.20 11.10
C HIS A 147 -2.49 7.59 11.74
N GLN A 148 -2.16 8.62 10.96
CA GLN A 148 -2.15 10.03 11.36
C GLN A 148 -2.98 10.84 10.35
N PRO A 149 -4.32 10.73 10.38
CA PRO A 149 -5.18 11.36 9.38
C PRO A 149 -5.27 12.88 9.56
N ILE A 150 -5.38 13.58 8.42
CA ILE A 150 -5.76 14.99 8.36
C ILE A 150 -7.06 15.10 7.57
N ILE A 151 -8.10 15.64 8.20
CA ILE A 151 -9.39 15.87 7.56
C ILE A 151 -9.53 17.36 7.23
N ARG A 152 -10.06 17.66 6.05
CA ARG A 152 -10.36 19.02 5.59
C ARG A 152 -11.78 19.08 5.05
N SER A 153 -12.56 20.09 5.46
CA SER A 153 -13.84 20.39 4.82
C SER A 153 -13.57 21.02 3.45
N ALA A 154 -14.10 20.41 2.40
CA ALA A 154 -14.02 20.94 1.04
C ALA A 154 -15.29 21.75 0.71
N VAL A 155 -15.12 22.88 0.04
CA VAL A 155 -16.26 23.65 -0.49
C VAL A 155 -16.80 22.93 -1.72
N ARG A 156 -18.10 22.64 -1.75
CA ARG A 156 -18.75 22.14 -2.99
C ARG A 156 -18.47 23.11 -4.13
N PRO A 157 -18.00 22.64 -5.29
CA PRO A 157 -17.96 23.49 -6.47
C PRO A 157 -19.36 24.04 -6.71
N THR A 158 -19.51 25.35 -6.73
CA THR A 158 -20.76 26.00 -7.19
C THR A 158 -20.93 25.57 -8.65
N THR A 159 -21.88 24.68 -8.92
CA THR A 159 -22.34 24.44 -10.30
C THR A 159 -22.91 25.76 -10.80
N VAL A 160 -22.17 26.42 -11.70
CA VAL A 160 -22.73 27.51 -12.49
C VAL A 160 -23.78 26.85 -13.39
N PRO A 161 -25.08 27.19 -13.28
CA PRO A 161 -26.07 26.64 -14.19
C PRO A 161 -25.77 27.16 -15.61
N PRO A 162 -26.12 26.40 -16.64
CA PRO A 162 -25.91 26.75 -18.04
C PRO A 162 -26.64 27.99 -18.47
#